data_8bd3a34defa2f0e6e2a7f33a64521993
#
_entry.id   8bd3a34defa2f0e6e2a7f33a64521993
#
_cell.length_a   1.000
_cell.length_b   1.000
_cell.length_c   1.000
_cell.angle_alpha   90.00
_cell.angle_beta   90.00
_cell.angle_gamma   90.00
#
_symmetry.space_group_name_H-M   'P 1'
#
loop_
_entity.id
_entity.type
_entity.pdbx_description
1 polymer ?
#
loop_
_entity_poly.entity_id
_entity_poly.type
_entity_poly.pdbx_seq_one_letter_code
_entity_poly.pdbx_strand_id
1 'polypeptide(L)'
;EDASDAAIRFGKGQFTVEEGADTPRVGAVLYVKSYATSTWPGMLDALGASRDTIITHSYTPIERGSITERVKRRVAQMRASEDIAATIEAQLFEAADKSESGELGFGIHQMTITVFAGDQAALDTEVARIRGIAHQNGMRLVREVTALEAAFFAMHPGNMDYRARDMTVSSL
;
A
#
# COMPACT_ATOMS: atom_id res chain seq x y z
N GLU A 1 -25.02 19.35 -0.54
CA GLU A 1 -23.89 19.78 -1.40
C GLU A 1 -23.32 18.53 -2.05
N ASP A 2 -23.29 18.57 -3.35
CA ASP A 2 -23.00 17.38 -4.16
C ASP A 2 -21.46 17.27 -4.28
N ALA A 3 -20.87 16.13 -3.89
CA ALA A 3 -19.44 15.87 -4.02
C ALA A 3 -18.92 15.94 -5.48
N SER A 4 -19.83 16.19 -6.43
CA SER A 4 -19.52 16.36 -7.84
C SER A 4 -18.90 17.72 -8.19
N ASP A 5 -18.90 18.69 -7.27
CA ASP A 5 -18.40 20.05 -7.53
C ASP A 5 -16.93 20.25 -7.15
N ALA A 6 -16.27 19.25 -6.58
CA ALA A 6 -14.85 19.31 -6.26
C ALA A 6 -14.00 19.06 -7.51
N ALA A 7 -13.21 20.04 -7.92
CA ALA A 7 -12.23 19.86 -8.99
C ALA A 7 -10.94 19.29 -8.41
N ILE A 8 -10.49 18.14 -8.97
CA ILE A 8 -9.25 17.50 -8.58
C ILE A 8 -8.24 17.64 -9.72
N ARG A 9 -7.05 18.16 -9.41
CA ARG A 9 -5.96 18.31 -10.37
C ARG A 9 -4.77 17.47 -9.93
N PHE A 10 -4.32 16.57 -10.79
CA PHE A 10 -3.17 15.71 -10.55
C PHE A 10 -1.91 16.31 -11.14
N GLY A 11 -0.85 16.37 -10.31
CA GLY A 11 0.48 16.81 -10.68
C GLY A 11 1.52 15.70 -10.45
N LYS A 12 2.80 16.04 -10.45
CA LYS A 12 3.87 15.08 -10.23
C LYS A 12 3.98 14.72 -8.74
N GLY A 13 3.33 13.63 -8.34
CA GLY A 13 3.38 13.10 -6.97
C GLY A 13 2.53 13.87 -5.95
N GLN A 14 1.65 14.74 -6.41
CA GLN A 14 0.69 15.47 -5.58
C GLN A 14 -0.57 15.80 -6.37
N PHE A 15 -1.65 16.03 -5.67
CA PHE A 15 -2.91 16.51 -6.24
C PHE A 15 -3.40 17.73 -5.47
N THR A 16 -4.29 18.48 -6.09
CA THR A 16 -4.99 19.62 -5.48
C THR A 16 -6.48 19.37 -5.58
N VAL A 17 -7.19 19.61 -4.50
CA VAL A 17 -8.65 19.57 -4.42
C VAL A 17 -9.15 20.99 -4.23
N GLU A 18 -10.00 21.44 -5.14
CA GLU A 18 -10.69 22.74 -5.10
C GLU A 18 -12.18 22.46 -4.89
N GLU A 19 -12.73 22.85 -3.77
CA GLU A 19 -14.13 22.66 -3.41
C GLU A 19 -14.81 24.03 -3.27
N GLY A 20 -15.59 24.40 -4.30
CA GLY A 20 -16.32 25.67 -4.30
C GLY A 20 -15.43 26.91 -4.11
N ALA A 21 -15.79 27.76 -3.14
CA ALA A 21 -15.05 29.00 -2.80
C ALA A 21 -13.99 28.79 -1.70
N ASP A 22 -13.78 27.56 -1.25
CA ASP A 22 -12.83 27.24 -0.18
C ASP A 22 -11.38 27.30 -0.67
N THR A 23 -10.46 27.46 0.28
CA THR A 23 -9.03 27.43 -0.02
C THR A 23 -8.64 26.05 -0.54
N PRO A 24 -7.99 25.96 -1.72
CA PRO A 24 -7.55 24.69 -2.28
C PRO A 24 -6.70 23.90 -1.28
N ARG A 25 -6.93 22.60 -1.20
CA ARG A 25 -6.12 21.68 -0.40
C ARG A 25 -5.17 20.90 -1.30
N VAL A 26 -3.96 20.73 -0.85
CA VAL A 26 -2.98 19.88 -1.53
C VAL A 26 -2.92 18.50 -0.87
N GLY A 27 -2.59 17.48 -1.65
CA GLY A 27 -2.47 16.15 -1.09
C GLY A 27 -1.48 15.26 -1.84
N ALA A 28 -1.15 14.14 -1.21
CA ALA A 28 -0.29 13.11 -1.77
C ALA A 28 -0.79 11.72 -1.37
N VAL A 29 -0.50 10.72 -2.20
CA VAL A 29 -0.74 9.32 -1.86
C VAL A 29 0.59 8.63 -1.61
N LEU A 30 0.69 7.93 -0.49
CA LEU A 30 1.80 7.06 -0.16
C LEU A 30 1.36 5.60 -0.32
N TYR A 31 2.23 4.74 -0.84
CA TYR A 31 2.00 3.31 -0.90
C TYR A 31 3.09 2.54 -0.17
N VAL A 32 2.78 1.31 0.24
CA VAL A 32 3.76 0.43 0.90
C VAL A 32 4.67 -0.19 -0.16
N LYS A 33 5.96 0.11 -0.09
CA LYS A 33 7.00 -0.51 -0.92
C LYS A 33 7.50 -1.83 -0.33
N SER A 34 7.57 -1.91 1.00
CA SER A 34 7.87 -3.14 1.73
C SER A 34 7.17 -3.13 3.08
N TYR A 35 6.62 -4.28 3.45
CA TYR A 35 6.03 -4.53 4.75
C TYR A 35 7.10 -4.88 5.78
N ALA A 36 6.76 -4.71 7.06
CA ALA A 36 7.53 -5.25 8.16
C ALA A 36 7.56 -6.79 8.11
N THR A 37 8.61 -7.38 8.66
CA THR A 37 8.75 -8.84 8.73
C THR A 37 7.82 -9.48 9.76
N SER A 38 7.33 -8.69 10.71
CA SER A 38 6.34 -9.08 11.72
C SER A 38 5.40 -7.92 12.01
N THR A 39 4.20 -8.24 12.44
CA THR A 39 3.17 -7.27 12.79
C THR A 39 2.69 -7.49 14.22
N TRP A 40 2.19 -6.44 14.86
CA TRP A 40 1.60 -6.50 16.20
C TRP A 40 0.39 -5.56 16.28
N PRO A 41 -0.53 -5.82 17.22
CA PRO A 41 -1.67 -4.94 17.43
C PRO A 41 -1.25 -3.49 17.72
N GLY A 42 -1.89 -2.52 17.07
CA GLY A 42 -1.58 -1.09 17.26
C GLY A 42 -0.39 -0.56 16.47
N MET A 43 0.30 -1.39 15.69
CA MET A 43 1.46 -0.99 14.87
C MET A 43 1.20 0.22 13.96
N LEU A 44 -0.03 0.34 13.46
CA LEU A 44 -0.41 1.38 12.50
C LEU A 44 -1.16 2.57 13.15
N ASP A 45 -1.46 2.52 14.45
CA ASP A 45 -2.29 3.54 15.12
C ASP A 45 -1.71 4.95 14.98
N ALA A 46 -0.40 5.08 15.10
CA ALA A 46 0.28 6.36 14.96
C ALA A 46 0.26 6.94 13.54
N LEU A 47 0.03 6.12 12.51
CA LEU A 47 -0.11 6.58 11.13
C LEU A 47 -1.43 7.34 10.92
N GLY A 48 -2.50 6.90 11.59
CA GLY A 48 -3.84 7.48 11.52
C GLY A 48 -4.10 8.61 12.51
N ALA A 49 -3.08 9.11 13.22
CA ALA A 49 -3.25 10.15 14.26
C ALA A 49 -3.67 11.53 13.71
N SER A 50 -3.46 11.79 12.41
CA SER A 50 -3.86 13.03 11.76
C SER A 50 -5.29 12.93 11.21
N ARG A 51 -6.09 14.01 11.39
CA ARG A 51 -7.45 14.11 10.84
C ARG A 51 -7.47 14.24 9.31
N ASP A 52 -6.34 14.66 8.74
CA ASP A 52 -6.17 14.91 7.30
C ASP A 52 -5.50 13.72 6.60
N THR A 53 -5.64 12.52 7.16
CA THR A 53 -5.05 11.31 6.64
C THR A 53 -6.12 10.23 6.47
N ILE A 54 -6.18 9.62 5.29
CA ILE A 54 -7.04 8.47 4.98
C ILE A 54 -6.14 7.26 4.75
N ILE A 55 -6.32 6.21 5.54
CA ILE A 55 -5.64 4.94 5.34
C ILE A 55 -6.62 3.97 4.69
N THR A 56 -6.25 3.46 3.52
CA THR A 56 -7.08 2.51 2.77
C THR A 56 -6.38 1.17 2.69
N HIS A 57 -7.08 0.12 3.09
CA HIS A 57 -6.66 -1.26 2.92
C HIS A 57 -7.58 -1.96 1.94
N SER A 58 -7.00 -2.69 1.00
CA SER A 58 -7.73 -3.65 0.19
C SER A 58 -7.04 -5.02 0.27
N TYR A 59 -7.82 -6.07 0.45
CA TYR A 59 -7.32 -7.43 0.58
C TYR A 59 -8.18 -8.38 -0.25
N THR A 60 -7.52 -9.22 -1.03
CA THR A 60 -8.17 -10.28 -1.81
C THR A 60 -7.50 -11.60 -1.45
N PRO A 61 -8.22 -12.56 -0.85
CA PRO A 61 -7.67 -13.88 -0.56
C PRO A 61 -7.19 -14.57 -1.84
N ILE A 62 -6.09 -15.30 -1.74
CA ILE A 62 -5.60 -16.17 -2.81
C ILE A 62 -6.07 -17.58 -2.51
N GLU A 63 -6.65 -18.23 -3.52
CA GLU A 63 -7.05 -19.63 -3.42
C GLU A 63 -5.83 -20.52 -3.17
N ARG A 64 -5.94 -21.46 -2.22
CA ARG A 64 -4.83 -22.32 -1.77
C ARG A 64 -4.13 -23.05 -2.92
N GLY A 65 -4.88 -23.67 -3.82
CA GLY A 65 -4.34 -24.41 -4.96
C GLY A 65 -3.51 -23.57 -5.94
N SER A 66 -3.63 -22.23 -5.90
CA SER A 66 -2.86 -21.34 -6.77
C SER A 66 -1.54 -20.85 -6.14
N ILE A 67 -1.32 -21.09 -4.84
CA ILE A 67 -0.13 -20.61 -4.13
C ILE A 67 1.12 -21.32 -4.61
N THR A 68 1.10 -22.64 -4.69
CA THR A 68 2.24 -23.45 -5.13
C THR A 68 2.72 -23.05 -6.53
N GLU A 69 1.79 -22.79 -7.45
CA GLU A 69 2.14 -22.32 -8.80
C GLU A 69 2.74 -20.91 -8.81
N ARG A 70 2.23 -20.03 -7.95
CA ARG A 70 2.78 -18.65 -7.77
C ARG A 70 4.19 -18.70 -7.19
N VAL A 71 4.42 -19.55 -6.17
CA VAL A 71 5.74 -19.75 -5.57
C VAL A 71 6.72 -20.31 -6.61
N LYS A 72 6.36 -21.36 -7.35
CA LYS A 72 7.20 -21.92 -8.42
C LYS A 72 7.59 -20.85 -9.45
N ARG A 73 6.61 -20.04 -9.90
CA ARG A 73 6.87 -18.95 -10.86
C ARG A 73 7.81 -17.91 -10.27
N ARG A 74 7.62 -17.53 -9.02
CA ARG A 74 8.47 -16.54 -8.33
C ARG A 74 9.91 -17.06 -8.18
N VAL A 75 10.07 -18.29 -7.75
CA VAL A 75 11.39 -18.95 -7.65
C VAL A 75 12.09 -19.00 -9.01
N ALA A 76 11.36 -19.37 -10.08
CA ALA A 76 11.92 -19.39 -11.43
C ALA A 76 12.38 -18.00 -11.90
N GLN A 77 11.61 -16.94 -11.60
CA GLN A 77 12.01 -15.57 -11.91
C GLN A 77 13.26 -15.13 -11.14
N MET A 78 13.33 -15.45 -9.83
CA MET A 78 14.47 -15.11 -8.98
C MET A 78 15.74 -15.88 -9.40
N ARG A 79 15.62 -17.13 -9.78
CA ARG A 79 16.74 -17.90 -10.35
C ARG A 79 17.25 -17.32 -11.67
N ALA A 80 16.36 -16.86 -12.53
CA ALA A 80 16.72 -16.23 -13.80
C ALA A 80 17.44 -14.88 -13.63
N SER A 81 17.23 -14.17 -12.50
CA SER A 81 17.91 -12.92 -12.17
C SER A 81 19.15 -13.09 -11.28
N GLU A 82 19.56 -14.32 -10.99
CA GLU A 82 20.67 -14.65 -10.07
C GLU A 82 20.51 -14.09 -8.64
N ASP A 83 19.30 -13.75 -8.25
CA ASP A 83 18.98 -12.97 -7.03
C ASP A 83 18.45 -13.87 -5.89
N ILE A 84 18.60 -15.20 -6.03
CA ILE A 84 18.03 -16.14 -5.05
C ILE A 84 19.10 -16.73 -4.13
N ALA A 85 18.96 -16.48 -2.81
CA ALA A 85 19.64 -17.28 -1.82
C ALA A 85 18.84 -18.59 -1.59
N ALA A 86 19.55 -19.73 -1.47
CA ALA A 86 18.92 -21.04 -1.25
C ALA A 86 17.97 -21.08 -0.03
N THR A 87 18.25 -20.26 0.97
CA THR A 87 17.40 -20.09 2.17
C THR A 87 16.05 -19.44 1.84
N ILE A 88 16.00 -18.49 0.92
CA ILE A 88 14.76 -17.83 0.49
C ILE A 88 13.88 -18.80 -0.29
N GLU A 89 14.50 -19.60 -1.17
CA GLU A 89 13.80 -20.63 -1.92
C GLU A 89 13.13 -21.66 -0.98
N ALA A 90 13.89 -22.18 -0.01
CA ALA A 90 13.36 -23.13 0.98
C ALA A 90 12.19 -22.52 1.80
N GLN A 91 12.30 -21.26 2.23
CA GLN A 91 11.23 -20.57 2.96
C GLN A 91 9.97 -20.38 2.11
N LEU A 92 10.11 -20.10 0.81
CA LEU A 92 8.98 -19.96 -0.09
C LEU A 92 8.22 -21.29 -0.28
N PHE A 93 8.94 -22.41 -0.41
CA PHE A 93 8.30 -23.73 -0.50
C PHE A 93 7.67 -24.15 0.82
N GLU A 94 8.32 -23.92 1.96
CA GLU A 94 7.74 -24.18 3.28
C GLU A 94 6.44 -23.38 3.49
N ALA A 95 6.42 -22.11 3.08
CA ALA A 95 5.22 -21.29 3.13
C ALA A 95 4.09 -21.83 2.23
N ALA A 96 4.44 -22.39 1.05
CA ALA A 96 3.46 -23.03 0.17
C ALA A 96 2.86 -24.29 0.82
N ASP A 97 3.68 -25.15 1.42
CA ASP A 97 3.24 -26.37 2.11
C ASP A 97 2.30 -26.02 3.30
N LYS A 98 2.65 -25.00 4.10
CA LYS A 98 1.80 -24.50 5.18
C LYS A 98 0.48 -23.92 4.67
N SER A 99 0.47 -23.35 3.47
CA SER A 99 -0.77 -22.90 2.85
C SER A 99 -1.67 -24.04 2.41
N GLU A 100 -1.10 -25.11 1.87
CA GLU A 100 -1.87 -26.30 1.48
C GLU A 100 -2.46 -27.01 2.71
N SER A 101 -1.72 -27.10 3.82
CA SER A 101 -2.22 -27.65 5.09
C SER A 101 -3.27 -26.75 5.76
N GLY A 102 -3.41 -25.50 5.34
CA GLY A 102 -4.35 -24.54 5.90
C GLY A 102 -3.85 -23.81 7.14
N GLU A 103 -2.58 -23.96 7.49
CA GLU A 103 -1.95 -23.26 8.60
C GLU A 103 -1.66 -21.79 8.25
N LEU A 104 -1.46 -21.50 6.96
CA LEU A 104 -1.12 -20.18 6.45
C LEU A 104 -2.06 -19.76 5.32
N GLY A 105 -2.63 -18.56 5.41
CA GLY A 105 -3.37 -17.93 4.34
C GLY A 105 -2.51 -16.94 3.56
N PHE A 106 -2.78 -16.80 2.26
CA PHE A 106 -2.17 -15.77 1.42
C PHE A 106 -3.25 -14.86 0.82
N GLY A 107 -2.87 -13.63 0.58
CA GLY A 107 -3.72 -12.68 -0.10
C GLY A 107 -2.94 -11.60 -0.83
N ILE A 108 -3.62 -10.97 -1.75
CA ILE A 108 -3.14 -9.76 -2.41
C ILE A 108 -3.61 -8.58 -1.57
N HIS A 109 -2.68 -7.81 -1.06
CA HIS A 109 -2.94 -6.66 -0.21
C HIS A 109 -2.35 -5.39 -0.82
N GLN A 110 -3.11 -4.31 -0.76
CA GLN A 110 -2.62 -2.96 -0.99
C GLN A 110 -3.00 -2.09 0.19
N MET A 111 -2.04 -1.33 0.68
CA MET A 111 -2.28 -0.26 1.64
C MET A 111 -1.79 1.05 1.03
N THR A 112 -2.66 2.04 1.03
CA THR A 112 -2.34 3.42 0.67
C THR A 112 -2.68 4.36 1.81
N ILE A 113 -1.93 5.45 1.90
CA ILE A 113 -2.15 6.53 2.84
C ILE A 113 -2.28 7.81 2.03
N THR A 114 -3.48 8.35 1.98
CA THR A 114 -3.76 9.65 1.36
C THR A 114 -3.66 10.72 2.41
N VAL A 115 -2.82 11.72 2.16
CA VAL A 115 -2.54 12.82 3.06
C VAL A 115 -3.02 14.11 2.43
N PHE A 116 -3.73 14.93 3.19
CA PHE A 116 -4.19 16.26 2.79
C PHE A 116 -3.55 17.33 3.67
N ALA A 117 -3.32 18.50 3.10
CA ALA A 117 -2.79 19.65 3.84
C ALA A 117 -3.30 20.96 3.23
N GLY A 118 -3.18 22.06 3.98
CA GLY A 118 -3.55 23.39 3.51
C GLY A 118 -2.54 23.99 2.53
N ASP A 119 -1.27 23.57 2.61
CA ASP A 119 -0.20 24.02 1.73
C ASP A 119 0.88 22.95 1.54
N GLN A 120 1.81 23.21 0.64
CA GLN A 120 2.90 22.30 0.27
C GLN A 120 3.85 22.02 1.44
N ALA A 121 4.19 23.01 2.25
CA ALA A 121 5.15 22.84 3.35
C ALA A 121 4.56 21.95 4.45
N ALA A 122 3.28 22.14 4.76
CA ALA A 122 2.53 21.28 5.69
C ALA A 122 2.41 19.86 5.15
N LEU A 123 2.13 19.69 3.84
CA LEU A 123 2.08 18.38 3.19
C LEU A 123 3.42 17.63 3.30
N ASP A 124 4.52 18.28 2.98
CA ASP A 124 5.83 17.65 3.02
C ASP A 124 6.25 17.29 4.45
N THR A 125 5.88 18.12 5.44
CA THR A 125 6.09 17.84 6.86
C THR A 125 5.32 16.59 7.29
N GLU A 126 4.04 16.49 6.94
CA GLU A 126 3.20 15.37 7.33
C GLU A 126 3.61 14.08 6.62
N VAL A 127 3.95 14.14 5.33
CA VAL A 127 4.51 13.00 4.58
C VAL A 127 5.81 12.50 5.23
N ALA A 128 6.70 13.41 5.65
CA ALA A 128 7.93 13.03 6.33
C ALA A 128 7.65 12.35 7.68
N ARG A 129 6.69 12.87 8.48
CA ARG A 129 6.25 12.29 9.75
C ARG A 129 5.73 10.85 9.55
N ILE A 130 4.81 10.65 8.62
CA ILE A 130 4.19 9.35 8.33
C ILE A 130 5.26 8.35 7.87
N ARG A 131 6.16 8.76 6.98
CA ARG A 131 7.27 7.91 6.52
C ARG A 131 8.23 7.53 7.65
N GLY A 132 8.49 8.46 8.56
CA GLY A 132 9.31 8.21 9.75
C GLY A 132 8.70 7.15 10.67
N ILE A 133 7.41 7.27 10.98
CA ILE A 133 6.67 6.29 11.78
C ILE A 133 6.67 4.91 11.11
N ALA A 134 6.37 4.85 9.81
CA ALA A 134 6.39 3.60 9.07
C ALA A 134 7.77 2.94 9.09
N HIS A 135 8.84 3.73 8.90
CA HIS A 135 10.21 3.25 8.95
C HIS A 135 10.59 2.67 10.33
N GLN A 136 10.19 3.33 11.42
CA GLN A 136 10.38 2.84 12.80
C GLN A 136 9.69 1.49 13.02
N ASN A 137 8.59 1.25 12.34
CA ASN A 137 7.83 0.00 12.36
C ASN A 137 8.29 -1.02 11.29
N GLY A 138 9.46 -0.82 10.68
CA GLY A 138 10.02 -1.74 9.69
C GLY A 138 9.33 -1.70 8.32
N MET A 139 8.46 -0.72 8.08
CA MET A 139 7.77 -0.54 6.79
C MET A 139 8.44 0.56 5.96
N ARG A 140 8.37 0.42 4.65
CA ARG A 140 8.84 1.47 3.73
C ARG A 140 7.68 2.02 2.92
N LEU A 141 7.38 3.29 3.13
CA LEU A 141 6.40 4.04 2.35
C LEU A 141 7.07 4.89 1.27
N VAL A 142 6.47 4.93 0.10
CA VAL A 142 6.92 5.73 -1.03
C VAL A 142 5.77 6.59 -1.55
N ARG A 143 6.05 7.84 -1.91
CA ARG A 143 5.07 8.74 -2.53
C ARG A 143 4.76 8.24 -3.95
N GLU A 144 3.48 8.09 -4.26
CA GLU A 144 3.05 7.69 -5.59
C GLU A 144 3.21 8.85 -6.57
N VAL A 145 3.86 8.59 -7.69
CA VAL A 145 4.15 9.58 -8.74
C VAL A 145 3.55 9.15 -10.08
N THR A 146 3.68 7.87 -10.40
CA THR A 146 3.33 7.33 -11.73
C THR A 146 1.84 7.01 -11.84
N ALA A 147 1.28 6.39 -10.79
CA ALA A 147 -0.11 5.94 -10.76
C ALA A 147 -0.92 6.75 -9.73
N LEU A 148 -0.62 8.05 -9.58
CA LEU A 148 -1.21 8.90 -8.55
C LEU A 148 -2.74 8.99 -8.65
N GLU A 149 -3.25 9.19 -9.85
CA GLU A 149 -4.70 9.28 -10.11
C GLU A 149 -5.39 7.96 -9.77
N ALA A 150 -4.87 6.84 -10.25
CA ALA A 150 -5.41 5.52 -9.91
C ALA A 150 -5.37 5.27 -8.40
N ALA A 151 -4.25 5.57 -7.74
CA ALA A 151 -4.10 5.40 -6.30
C ALA A 151 -5.06 6.30 -5.49
N PHE A 152 -5.34 7.51 -5.98
CA PHE A 152 -6.34 8.40 -5.38
C PHE A 152 -7.74 7.80 -5.48
N PHE A 153 -8.16 7.36 -6.66
CA PHE A 153 -9.49 6.78 -6.83
C PHE A 153 -9.65 5.42 -6.13
N ALA A 154 -8.55 4.66 -5.98
CA ALA A 154 -8.56 3.40 -5.22
C ALA A 154 -8.88 3.57 -3.72
N MET A 155 -8.81 4.79 -3.15
CA MET A 155 -9.21 5.02 -1.76
C MET A 155 -10.73 4.97 -1.54
N HIS A 156 -11.52 5.11 -2.61
CA HIS A 156 -12.97 5.05 -2.52
C HIS A 156 -13.46 3.60 -2.48
N PRO A 157 -14.43 3.26 -1.62
CA PRO A 157 -15.00 1.92 -1.55
C PRO A 157 -15.54 1.46 -2.91
N GLY A 158 -15.24 0.22 -3.28
CA GLY A 158 -15.68 -0.38 -4.55
C GLY A 158 -14.72 -0.16 -5.73
N ASN A 159 -13.77 0.76 -5.65
CA ASN A 159 -12.84 1.08 -6.74
C ASN A 159 -11.56 0.21 -6.72
N MET A 160 -11.71 -1.10 -6.47
CA MET A 160 -10.57 -2.01 -6.34
C MET A 160 -9.78 -2.22 -7.64
N ASP A 161 -10.37 -1.96 -8.79
CA ASP A 161 -9.71 -2.08 -10.09
C ASP A 161 -8.61 -1.02 -10.31
N TYR A 162 -8.65 0.07 -9.55
CA TYR A 162 -7.62 1.12 -9.55
C TYR A 162 -6.40 0.81 -8.70
N ARG A 163 -6.32 -0.38 -8.09
CA ARG A 163 -5.15 -0.79 -7.31
C ARG A 163 -3.91 -0.88 -8.20
N ALA A 164 -2.90 -0.08 -7.88
CA ALA A 164 -1.69 0.03 -8.69
C ALA A 164 -0.46 -0.63 -8.07
N ARG A 165 -0.47 -0.91 -6.77
CA ARG A 165 0.70 -1.35 -5.98
C ARG A 165 0.35 -2.46 -5.00
N ASP A 166 -0.28 -3.49 -5.50
CA ASP A 166 -0.62 -4.67 -4.73
C ASP A 166 0.62 -5.55 -4.43
N MET A 167 0.58 -6.21 -3.29
CA MET A 167 1.64 -7.14 -2.85
C MET A 167 1.01 -8.40 -2.29
N THR A 168 1.67 -9.52 -2.51
CA THR A 168 1.27 -10.77 -1.84
C THR A 168 1.77 -10.75 -0.40
N VAL A 169 0.87 -10.99 0.54
CA VAL A 169 1.14 -11.09 1.97
C VAL A 169 0.61 -12.41 2.51
N SER A 170 1.22 -12.90 3.59
CA SER A 170 0.74 -14.06 4.33
C SER A 170 0.06 -13.64 5.62
N SER A 171 -0.91 -14.44 6.08
CA SER A 171 -1.41 -14.36 7.45
C SER A 171 -0.47 -15.12 8.36
N LEU A 172 0.17 -14.46 9.27
CA LEU A 172 0.84 -15.07 10.41
C LEU A 172 0.06 -14.73 11.66
#